data_18ef094fedacd9cb1cd12180f422a52b
#
_entry.id   18ef094fedacd9cb1cd12180f422a52b
#
_cell.length_a   1.000
_cell.length_b   1.000
_cell.length_c   1.000
_cell.angle_alpha   90.00
_cell.angle_beta   90.00
_cell.angle_gamma   90.00
#
_symmetry.space_group_name_H-M   'P 1'
#
loop_
_entity.id
_entity.type
_entity.pdbx_description
1 polymer ?
#
loop_
_entity_poly.entity_id
_entity_poly.type
_entity_poly.pdbx_seq_one_letter_code
_entity_poly.pdbx_strand_id
1 'polypeptide(L)'
;PFSTEKFQSCFMYPKEKILEYGYPANDPLYAPDREERARKIKEKLGIPADKKVIMYAPTWRDDNYYEIGQFKFDLDLDVNRLEKEFGDEYVLLLRLHYLVVEALDMSKYGEFAVNGSAYDDVTDLYLITDILITDYSSVFFDFANLKRPVLYYTYDLERYRDVLHGFYLSMEDDLPGPMLLTNDEVVDAIKNIDQIQEKYKVF
;
A
#
# COMPACT_ATOMS: atom_id res chain seq x y z
N PRO A 1 -12.91 17.75 8.30
CA PRO A 1 -12.10 18.99 8.29
C PRO A 1 -11.25 19.08 7.04
N PHE A 2 -10.05 18.47 6.97
CA PHE A 2 -9.15 18.57 5.80
C PHE A 2 -9.83 18.12 4.50
N SER A 3 -10.36 16.89 4.45
CA SER A 3 -11.05 16.34 3.26
C SER A 3 -12.27 17.16 2.87
N THR A 4 -13.03 17.67 3.85
CA THR A 4 -14.21 18.52 3.62
C THR A 4 -13.85 19.80 2.90
N GLU A 5 -12.76 20.48 3.31
CA GLU A 5 -12.28 21.69 2.67
C GLU A 5 -11.83 21.43 1.23
N LYS A 6 -11.11 20.31 1.01
CA LYS A 6 -10.68 19.90 -0.32
C LYS A 6 -11.86 19.54 -1.22
N PHE A 7 -12.82 18.78 -0.72
CA PHE A 7 -14.05 18.44 -1.48
C PHE A 7 -14.89 19.66 -1.81
N GLN A 8 -14.99 20.62 -0.90
CA GLN A 8 -15.68 21.87 -1.17
C GLN A 8 -15.05 22.62 -2.34
N SER A 9 -13.71 22.72 -2.38
CA SER A 9 -13.00 23.42 -3.46
C SER A 9 -12.96 22.63 -4.76
N CYS A 10 -12.63 21.33 -4.71
CA CYS A 10 -12.46 20.50 -5.91
C CYS A 10 -13.77 20.20 -6.62
N PHE A 11 -14.85 19.96 -5.87
CA PHE A 11 -16.16 19.65 -6.44
C PHE A 11 -17.11 20.85 -6.48
N MET A 12 -16.68 22.04 -6.02
CA MET A 12 -17.53 23.22 -5.89
C MET A 12 -18.85 22.90 -5.16
N TYR A 13 -18.77 22.05 -4.12
CA TYR A 13 -19.95 21.53 -3.42
C TYR A 13 -20.14 22.23 -2.07
N PRO A 14 -21.38 22.61 -1.69
CA PRO A 14 -21.63 23.31 -0.45
C PRO A 14 -21.20 22.50 0.78
N LYS A 15 -20.47 23.12 1.71
CA LYS A 15 -19.93 22.45 2.90
C LYS A 15 -21.00 21.77 3.76
N GLU A 16 -22.15 22.41 3.89
CA GLU A 16 -23.30 21.92 4.67
C GLU A 16 -23.95 20.65 4.11
N LYS A 17 -23.59 20.27 2.88
CA LYS A 17 -24.03 19.02 2.24
C LYS A 17 -22.97 17.91 2.28
N ILE A 18 -21.80 18.18 2.83
CA ILE A 18 -20.71 17.20 3.00
C ILE A 18 -20.87 16.58 4.40
N LEU A 19 -21.15 15.28 4.42
CA LEU A 19 -21.31 14.53 5.67
C LEU A 19 -19.95 14.00 6.14
N GLU A 20 -19.55 14.40 7.34
CA GLU A 20 -18.26 14.01 7.95
C GLU A 20 -18.41 12.72 8.79
N TYR A 21 -18.89 11.63 8.20
CA TYR A 21 -19.10 10.34 8.86
C TYR A 21 -17.98 9.33 8.63
N GLY A 22 -16.89 9.76 7.99
CA GLY A 22 -15.82 8.87 7.51
C GLY A 22 -16.16 8.24 6.15
N TYR A 23 -15.39 7.23 5.79
CA TYR A 23 -15.58 6.49 4.54
C TYR A 23 -16.25 5.14 4.82
N PRO A 24 -17.50 4.90 4.37
CA PRO A 24 -18.21 3.64 4.60
C PRO A 24 -17.46 2.40 4.06
N ALA A 25 -16.62 2.58 3.04
CA ALA A 25 -15.76 1.52 2.53
C ALA A 25 -14.81 0.93 3.59
N ASN A 26 -14.54 1.68 4.67
CA ASN A 26 -13.66 1.24 5.76
C ASN A 26 -14.41 0.52 6.90
N ASP A 27 -15.73 0.47 6.89
CA ASP A 27 -16.54 -0.20 7.91
C ASP A 27 -16.13 -1.68 8.11
N PRO A 28 -15.78 -2.46 7.06
CA PRO A 28 -15.33 -3.84 7.22
C PRO A 28 -14.08 -4.01 8.10
N LEU A 29 -13.24 -2.97 8.20
CA LEU A 29 -12.04 -3.00 9.06
C LEU A 29 -12.37 -3.06 10.56
N TYR A 30 -13.58 -2.67 10.93
CA TYR A 30 -14.10 -2.63 12.31
C TYR A 30 -15.13 -3.71 12.58
N ALA A 31 -15.49 -4.53 11.58
CA ALA A 31 -16.50 -5.55 11.69
C ALA A 31 -16.13 -6.60 12.76
N PRO A 32 -17.08 -7.13 13.55
CA PRO A 32 -16.80 -8.12 14.59
C PRO A 32 -16.20 -9.43 14.06
N ASP A 33 -16.49 -9.78 12.81
CA ASP A 33 -16.04 -11.00 12.13
C ASP A 33 -14.76 -10.80 11.30
N ARG A 34 -14.09 -9.65 11.44
CA ARG A 34 -12.89 -9.30 10.65
C ARG A 34 -11.78 -10.34 10.72
N GLU A 35 -11.58 -11.00 11.86
CA GLU A 35 -10.53 -12.03 12.03
C GLU A 35 -10.86 -13.30 11.25
N GLU A 36 -12.12 -13.74 11.29
CA GLU A 36 -12.55 -14.89 10.50
C GLU A 36 -12.52 -14.57 9.01
N ARG A 37 -12.91 -13.35 8.62
CA ARG A 37 -12.80 -12.86 7.24
C ARG A 37 -11.35 -12.88 6.79
N ALA A 38 -10.42 -12.35 7.58
CA ALA A 38 -8.98 -12.36 7.29
C ALA A 38 -8.47 -13.79 7.04
N ARG A 39 -8.85 -14.75 7.87
CA ARG A 39 -8.48 -16.17 7.71
C ARG A 39 -8.96 -16.73 6.37
N LYS A 40 -10.23 -16.47 6.02
CA LYS A 40 -10.81 -16.92 4.73
C LYS A 40 -10.12 -16.28 3.52
N ILE A 41 -9.71 -15.02 3.65
CA ILE A 41 -8.98 -14.31 2.59
C ILE A 41 -7.59 -14.93 2.38
N LYS A 42 -6.83 -15.20 3.45
CA LYS A 42 -5.55 -15.89 3.35
C LYS A 42 -5.72 -17.26 2.67
N GLU A 43 -6.71 -18.04 3.07
CA GLU A 43 -7.01 -19.33 2.48
C GLU A 43 -7.33 -19.22 0.97
N LYS A 44 -8.19 -18.26 0.57
CA LYS A 44 -8.54 -17.99 -0.82
C LYS A 44 -7.32 -17.60 -1.67
N LEU A 45 -6.37 -16.88 -1.09
CA LEU A 45 -5.14 -16.44 -1.76
C LEU A 45 -4.00 -17.45 -1.67
N GLY A 46 -4.18 -18.59 -1.00
CA GLY A 46 -3.13 -19.60 -0.79
C GLY A 46 -2.02 -19.14 0.17
N ILE A 47 -2.28 -18.13 1.00
CA ILE A 47 -1.31 -17.63 1.99
C ILE A 47 -1.37 -18.50 3.25
N PRO A 48 -0.25 -19.10 3.70
CA PRO A 48 -0.21 -19.87 4.93
C PRO A 48 -0.68 -19.05 6.14
N ALA A 49 -1.45 -19.67 7.03
CA ALA A 49 -2.09 -18.99 8.15
C ALA A 49 -1.07 -18.39 9.16
N ASP A 50 0.09 -19.04 9.30
CA ASP A 50 1.19 -18.65 10.17
C ASP A 50 2.11 -17.56 9.60
N LYS A 51 2.03 -17.27 8.29
CA LYS A 51 2.81 -16.21 7.66
C LYS A 51 2.18 -14.85 7.90
N LYS A 52 3.02 -13.86 8.19
CA LYS A 52 2.65 -12.44 8.12
C LYS A 52 2.64 -11.96 6.67
N VAL A 53 1.95 -10.86 6.39
CA VAL A 53 1.78 -10.34 5.05
C VAL A 53 2.36 -8.93 4.94
N ILE A 54 3.30 -8.76 4.03
CA ILE A 54 3.73 -7.45 3.56
C ILE A 54 2.95 -7.16 2.28
N MET A 55 2.14 -6.10 2.25
CA MET A 55 1.48 -5.68 1.01
C MET A 55 2.28 -4.57 0.34
N TYR A 56 2.61 -4.75 -0.94
CA TYR A 56 3.20 -3.72 -1.78
C TYR A 56 2.16 -3.17 -2.74
N ALA A 57 1.79 -1.90 -2.56
CA ALA A 57 0.74 -1.21 -3.31
C ALA A 57 1.26 0.14 -3.86
N PRO A 58 2.12 0.12 -4.89
CA PRO A 58 2.68 1.34 -5.48
C PRO A 58 1.66 2.08 -6.34
N THR A 59 1.84 3.40 -6.44
CA THR A 59 1.12 4.24 -7.39
C THR A 59 1.56 3.94 -8.81
N TRP A 60 0.60 3.93 -9.71
CA TRP A 60 0.86 3.86 -11.15
C TRP A 60 1.65 5.09 -11.64
N ARG A 61 2.58 4.86 -12.58
CA ARG A 61 3.33 5.92 -13.25
C ARG A 61 2.83 6.07 -14.68
N ASP A 62 2.19 7.19 -14.98
CA ASP A 62 1.55 7.45 -16.29
C ASP A 62 2.54 7.52 -17.46
N ASP A 63 3.81 7.73 -17.17
CA ASP A 63 4.90 7.85 -18.16
C ASP A 63 5.75 6.60 -18.33
N ASN A 64 5.41 5.49 -17.66
CA ASN A 64 6.11 4.21 -17.80
C ASN A 64 5.50 3.37 -18.95
N TYR A 65 5.85 3.70 -20.20
CA TYR A 65 5.49 2.89 -21.37
C TYR A 65 6.65 2.82 -22.39
N TYR A 66 6.75 1.70 -23.13
CA TYR A 66 7.72 1.56 -24.24
C TYR A 66 7.20 2.16 -25.54
N GLU A 67 5.91 1.89 -25.83
CA GLU A 67 5.17 2.34 -26.99
C GLU A 67 3.73 2.60 -26.59
N ILE A 68 2.97 3.30 -27.44
CA ILE A 68 1.55 3.55 -27.19
C ILE A 68 0.82 2.23 -26.97
N GLY A 69 0.36 1.99 -25.73
CA GLY A 69 -0.36 0.77 -25.33
C GLY A 69 0.52 -0.39 -24.84
N GLN A 70 1.86 -0.22 -24.77
CA GLN A 70 2.76 -1.21 -24.17
C GLN A 70 3.46 -0.60 -22.96
N PHE A 71 3.01 -0.96 -21.77
CA PHE A 71 3.57 -0.46 -20.52
C PHE A 71 4.83 -1.27 -20.15
N LYS A 72 5.89 -0.55 -19.80
CA LYS A 72 7.01 -1.15 -19.10
C LYS A 72 6.65 -1.27 -17.64
N PHE A 73 6.76 -2.47 -17.10
CA PHE A 73 6.62 -2.67 -15.68
C PHE A 73 7.74 -3.58 -15.15
N ASP A 74 8.64 -2.96 -14.41
CA ASP A 74 9.56 -3.65 -13.51
C ASP A 74 9.24 -3.21 -12.09
N LEU A 75 9.27 -4.13 -11.14
CA LEU A 75 9.14 -3.80 -9.73
C LEU A 75 10.45 -3.12 -9.27
N ASP A 76 10.37 -1.87 -8.82
CA ASP A 76 11.51 -1.18 -8.21
C ASP A 76 11.87 -1.79 -6.85
N LEU A 77 10.92 -2.47 -6.21
CA LEU A 77 11.12 -3.24 -4.99
C LEU A 77 11.86 -4.56 -5.30
N ASP A 78 13.00 -4.79 -4.64
CA ASP A 78 13.79 -6.02 -4.80
C ASP A 78 13.14 -7.20 -4.05
N VAL A 79 12.22 -7.87 -4.76
CA VAL A 79 11.44 -9.01 -4.22
C VAL A 79 12.33 -10.17 -3.82
N ASN A 80 13.39 -10.47 -4.61
CA ASN A 80 14.28 -11.59 -4.32
C ASN A 80 15.07 -11.35 -3.01
N ARG A 81 15.45 -10.12 -2.76
CA ARG A 81 16.09 -9.75 -1.52
C ARG A 81 15.14 -9.85 -0.34
N LEU A 82 13.91 -9.39 -0.48
CA LEU A 82 12.89 -9.54 0.57
C LEU A 82 12.60 -11.01 0.87
N GLU A 83 12.50 -11.85 -0.15
CA GLU A 83 12.34 -13.30 0.03
C GLU A 83 13.49 -13.90 0.85
N LYS A 84 14.73 -13.55 0.50
CA LYS A 84 15.92 -14.05 1.20
C LYS A 84 15.97 -13.64 2.67
N GLU A 85 15.55 -12.41 2.99
CA GLU A 85 15.63 -11.86 4.35
C GLU A 85 14.42 -12.23 5.22
N PHE A 86 13.24 -12.39 4.61
CA PHE A 86 11.98 -12.47 5.34
C PHE A 86 11.07 -13.63 4.91
N GLY A 87 11.44 -14.44 3.94
CA GLY A 87 10.60 -15.50 3.38
C GLY A 87 10.17 -16.57 4.41
N ASP A 88 10.93 -16.74 5.50
CA ASP A 88 10.54 -17.64 6.59
C ASP A 88 9.37 -17.12 7.41
N GLU A 89 9.17 -15.81 7.50
CA GLU A 89 8.15 -15.19 8.35
C GLU A 89 7.01 -14.54 7.56
N TYR A 90 7.32 -13.98 6.38
CA TYR A 90 6.39 -13.17 5.60
C TYR A 90 6.10 -13.76 4.23
N VAL A 91 4.97 -13.31 3.67
CA VAL A 91 4.59 -13.41 2.26
C VAL A 91 4.42 -11.99 1.72
N LEU A 92 4.86 -11.73 0.49
CA LEU A 92 4.67 -10.46 -0.20
C LEU A 92 3.38 -10.50 -1.03
N LEU A 93 2.39 -9.68 -0.67
CA LEU A 93 1.15 -9.50 -1.42
C LEU A 93 1.30 -8.31 -2.38
N LEU A 94 1.29 -8.56 -3.68
CA LEU A 94 1.38 -7.51 -4.69
C LEU A 94 -0.02 -6.99 -5.03
N ARG A 95 -0.26 -5.70 -4.82
CA ARG A 95 -1.48 -5.00 -5.23
C ARG A 95 -1.13 -3.90 -6.24
N LEU A 96 -1.06 -4.28 -7.50
CA LEU A 96 -0.64 -3.41 -8.59
C LEU A 96 -1.86 -2.87 -9.35
N HIS A 97 -1.64 -1.79 -10.08
CA HIS A 97 -2.67 -1.25 -10.97
C HIS A 97 -2.98 -2.25 -12.11
N TYR A 98 -4.25 -2.38 -12.48
CA TYR A 98 -4.71 -3.38 -13.45
C TYR A 98 -3.98 -3.32 -14.81
N LEU A 99 -3.51 -2.14 -15.23
CA LEU A 99 -2.77 -1.96 -16.49
C LEU A 99 -1.41 -2.68 -16.52
N VAL A 100 -0.83 -3.03 -15.37
CA VAL A 100 0.48 -3.68 -15.30
C VAL A 100 0.43 -5.14 -14.88
N VAL A 101 -0.72 -5.60 -14.43
CA VAL A 101 -0.88 -6.98 -13.93
C VAL A 101 -0.56 -8.01 -15.01
N GLU A 102 -0.98 -7.76 -16.26
CA GLU A 102 -0.72 -8.65 -17.39
C GLU A 102 0.76 -8.69 -17.81
N ALA A 103 1.52 -7.63 -17.50
CA ALA A 103 2.94 -7.55 -17.82
C ALA A 103 3.84 -8.18 -16.74
N LEU A 104 3.30 -8.48 -15.55
CA LEU A 104 4.06 -9.03 -14.45
C LEU A 104 4.17 -10.55 -14.54
N ASP A 105 5.39 -11.04 -14.71
CA ASP A 105 5.68 -12.48 -14.68
C ASP A 105 5.88 -12.95 -13.22
N MET A 106 4.80 -13.45 -12.62
CA MET A 106 4.81 -13.96 -11.25
C MET A 106 5.70 -15.18 -11.04
N SER A 107 6.04 -15.93 -12.09
CA SER A 107 6.88 -17.13 -11.97
C SER A 107 8.30 -16.84 -11.48
N LYS A 108 8.73 -15.57 -11.58
CA LYS A 108 10.03 -15.10 -11.10
C LYS A 108 10.15 -15.02 -9.57
N TYR A 109 9.03 -15.02 -8.85
CA TYR A 109 8.99 -14.71 -7.43
C TYR A 109 8.58 -15.87 -6.52
N GLY A 110 8.47 -17.09 -7.10
CA GLY A 110 8.19 -18.32 -6.35
C GLY A 110 6.90 -18.24 -5.52
N GLU A 111 6.92 -18.88 -4.35
CA GLU A 111 5.80 -18.89 -3.41
C GLU A 111 5.81 -17.68 -2.45
N PHE A 112 6.90 -16.90 -2.45
CA PHE A 112 7.02 -15.72 -1.58
C PHE A 112 6.08 -14.61 -1.99
N ALA A 113 5.84 -14.40 -3.30
CA ALA A 113 4.97 -13.33 -3.77
C ALA A 113 3.63 -13.86 -4.27
N VAL A 114 2.55 -13.28 -3.78
CA VAL A 114 1.17 -13.57 -4.17
C VAL A 114 0.58 -12.36 -4.90
N ASN A 115 -0.04 -12.60 -6.06
CA ASN A 115 -0.70 -11.53 -6.81
C ASN A 115 -2.13 -11.31 -6.30
N GLY A 116 -2.34 -10.22 -5.56
CA GLY A 116 -3.64 -9.75 -5.09
C GLY A 116 -4.29 -8.68 -5.98
N SER A 117 -3.71 -8.38 -7.14
CA SER A 117 -4.16 -7.26 -7.98
C SER A 117 -5.56 -7.47 -8.58
N ALA A 118 -5.95 -8.72 -8.80
CA ALA A 118 -7.28 -9.09 -9.30
C ALA A 118 -8.31 -9.28 -8.17
N TYR A 119 -7.94 -9.10 -6.92
CA TYR A 119 -8.89 -9.21 -5.81
C TYR A 119 -9.83 -8.00 -5.81
N ASP A 120 -11.14 -8.22 -5.70
CA ASP A 120 -12.15 -7.18 -5.94
C ASP A 120 -12.07 -6.03 -4.91
N ASP A 121 -12.04 -6.37 -3.61
CA ASP A 121 -12.10 -5.41 -2.52
C ASP A 121 -10.73 -5.27 -1.83
N VAL A 122 -10.09 -4.12 -2.00
CA VAL A 122 -8.81 -3.82 -1.37
C VAL A 122 -8.92 -3.79 0.16
N THR A 123 -10.08 -3.47 0.71
CA THR A 123 -10.32 -3.44 2.17
C THR A 123 -10.12 -4.84 2.78
N ASP A 124 -10.51 -5.88 2.05
CA ASP A 124 -10.23 -7.27 2.43
C ASP A 124 -8.73 -7.56 2.53
N LEU A 125 -7.95 -7.05 1.58
CA LEU A 125 -6.51 -7.21 1.58
C LEU A 125 -5.86 -6.47 2.77
N TYR A 126 -6.42 -5.34 3.18
CA TYR A 126 -5.94 -4.63 4.39
C TYR A 126 -6.10 -5.49 5.65
N LEU A 127 -7.18 -6.27 5.78
CA LEU A 127 -7.41 -7.12 6.94
C LEU A 127 -6.28 -8.13 7.16
N ILE A 128 -5.69 -8.66 6.10
CA ILE A 128 -4.60 -9.66 6.17
C ILE A 128 -3.20 -9.04 6.16
N THR A 129 -3.07 -7.74 5.90
CA THR A 129 -1.79 -7.05 5.75
C THR A 129 -1.24 -6.64 7.12
N ASP A 130 -0.03 -7.05 7.44
CA ASP A 130 0.69 -6.67 8.66
C ASP A 130 1.55 -5.42 8.46
N ILE A 131 2.17 -5.27 7.28
CA ILE A 131 2.98 -4.12 6.88
C ILE A 131 2.54 -3.66 5.49
N LEU A 132 2.23 -2.38 5.34
CA LEU A 132 2.00 -1.78 4.04
C LEU A 132 3.27 -1.09 3.53
N ILE A 133 3.74 -1.48 2.35
CA ILE A 133 4.73 -0.71 1.58
C ILE A 133 3.97 -0.03 0.44
N THR A 134 4.03 1.28 0.39
CA THR A 134 3.40 2.10 -0.64
C THR A 134 4.29 3.29 -0.98
N ASP A 135 3.80 4.22 -1.77
CA ASP A 135 4.51 5.46 -2.11
C ASP A 135 3.58 6.68 -1.98
N TYR A 136 2.99 7.13 -3.07
CA TYR A 136 2.11 8.32 -3.14
C TYR A 136 0.63 7.94 -3.18
N SER A 137 0.32 6.66 -3.06
CA SER A 137 -1.04 6.13 -3.17
C SER A 137 -1.89 6.49 -1.97
N SER A 138 -3.15 6.86 -2.22
CA SER A 138 -4.14 7.14 -1.17
C SER A 138 -4.52 5.92 -0.31
N VAL A 139 -4.08 4.71 -0.66
CA VAL A 139 -4.36 3.47 0.09
C VAL A 139 -3.93 3.55 1.56
N PHE A 140 -2.90 4.35 1.87
CA PHE A 140 -2.42 4.48 3.24
C PHE A 140 -3.45 5.15 4.17
N PHE A 141 -4.31 6.05 3.67
CA PHE A 141 -5.36 6.67 4.49
C PHE A 141 -6.37 5.65 5.01
N ASP A 142 -6.73 4.70 4.16
CA ASP A 142 -7.66 3.64 4.54
C ASP A 142 -6.96 2.62 5.45
N PHE A 143 -5.74 2.20 5.09
CA PHE A 143 -4.95 1.25 5.87
C PHE A 143 -4.60 1.78 7.27
N ALA A 144 -4.38 3.09 7.45
CA ALA A 144 -4.07 3.71 8.72
C ALA A 144 -5.15 3.48 9.80
N ASN A 145 -6.40 3.18 9.41
CA ASN A 145 -7.47 2.77 10.34
C ASN A 145 -7.08 1.53 11.17
N LEU A 146 -6.22 0.67 10.66
CA LEU A 146 -5.75 -0.53 11.35
C LEU A 146 -4.62 -0.27 12.33
N LYS A 147 -4.00 0.93 12.30
CA LYS A 147 -2.85 1.31 13.14
C LYS A 147 -1.67 0.35 13.01
N ARG A 148 -1.49 -0.21 11.81
CA ARG A 148 -0.37 -1.07 11.45
C ARG A 148 0.69 -0.25 10.70
N PRO A 149 1.96 -0.72 10.66
CA PRO A 149 3.05 0.02 10.02
C PRO A 149 2.82 0.32 8.55
N VAL A 150 3.15 1.55 8.15
CA VAL A 150 3.23 1.98 6.74
C VAL A 150 4.65 2.40 6.45
N LEU A 151 5.22 1.88 5.36
CA LEU A 151 6.54 2.23 4.85
C LEU A 151 6.36 2.91 3.48
N TYR A 152 6.90 4.11 3.33
CA TYR A 152 6.77 4.88 2.08
C TYR A 152 8.03 4.71 1.23
N TYR A 153 7.99 3.80 0.26
CA TYR A 153 9.09 3.57 -0.67
C TYR A 153 9.01 4.58 -1.82
N THR A 154 9.68 5.72 -1.63
CA THR A 154 9.58 6.92 -2.47
C THR A 154 10.86 7.16 -3.28
N TYR A 155 11.36 6.11 -3.95
CA TYR A 155 12.62 6.10 -4.71
C TYR A 155 12.70 7.19 -5.81
N ASP A 156 11.57 7.69 -6.28
CA ASP A 156 11.45 8.71 -7.33
C ASP A 156 10.77 10.01 -6.87
N LEU A 157 10.88 10.34 -5.57
CA LEU A 157 10.16 11.43 -4.91
C LEU A 157 10.25 12.78 -5.68
N GLU A 158 11.47 13.19 -6.05
CA GLU A 158 11.67 14.47 -6.72
C GLU A 158 10.95 14.49 -8.08
N ARG A 159 11.05 13.41 -8.86
CA ARG A 159 10.38 13.28 -10.15
C ARG A 159 8.87 13.32 -9.98
N TYR A 160 8.34 12.57 -9.00
CA TYR A 160 6.89 12.51 -8.78
C TYR A 160 6.33 13.86 -8.34
N ARG A 161 7.01 14.53 -7.40
CA ARG A 161 6.59 15.82 -6.84
C ARG A 161 6.68 16.95 -7.86
N ASP A 162 7.79 17.03 -8.61
CA ASP A 162 8.14 18.22 -9.39
C ASP A 162 7.76 18.11 -10.87
N VAL A 163 7.55 16.91 -11.40
CA VAL A 163 7.29 16.67 -12.82
C VAL A 163 5.91 16.03 -13.07
N LEU A 164 5.51 15.02 -12.27
CA LEU A 164 4.27 14.28 -12.53
C LEU A 164 3.08 14.90 -11.80
N HIS A 165 3.14 15.00 -10.50
CA HIS A 165 2.06 15.46 -9.64
C HIS A 165 2.60 16.31 -8.49
N GLY A 166 1.71 16.97 -7.76
CA GLY A 166 2.05 17.63 -6.50
C GLY A 166 1.40 16.90 -5.32
N PHE A 167 1.67 17.39 -4.11
CA PHE A 167 1.08 16.86 -2.88
C PHE A 167 0.25 17.92 -2.17
N TYR A 168 -0.83 17.48 -1.52
CA TYR A 168 -1.59 18.30 -0.57
C TYR A 168 -1.03 18.24 0.86
N LEU A 169 -0.23 17.19 1.15
CA LEU A 169 0.39 16.94 2.44
C LEU A 169 1.91 17.14 2.34
N SER A 170 2.54 17.51 3.45
CA SER A 170 3.99 17.40 3.60
C SER A 170 4.36 15.93 3.73
N MET A 171 5.15 15.40 2.79
CA MET A 171 5.60 14.02 2.86
C MET A 171 6.54 13.79 4.06
N GLU A 172 7.22 14.83 4.52
CA GLU A 172 8.15 14.78 5.65
C GLU A 172 7.44 14.82 7.00
N ASP A 173 6.33 15.59 7.11
CA ASP A 173 5.72 15.92 8.40
C ASP A 173 4.39 15.22 8.66
N ASP A 174 3.62 14.91 7.60
CA ASP A 174 2.23 14.47 7.73
C ASP A 174 2.04 12.95 7.54
N LEU A 175 3.10 12.18 7.21
CA LEU A 175 2.96 10.75 6.96
C LEU A 175 3.07 9.91 8.24
N PRO A 176 2.23 8.89 8.41
CA PRO A 176 2.30 7.95 9.53
C PRO A 176 3.34 6.83 9.31
N GLY A 177 4.51 7.16 8.78
CA GLY A 177 5.58 6.21 8.54
C GLY A 177 6.82 6.85 7.92
N PRO A 178 7.95 6.14 7.86
CA PRO A 178 9.18 6.64 7.27
C PRO A 178 9.14 6.68 5.75
N MET A 179 9.75 7.71 5.16
CA MET A 179 10.12 7.72 3.75
C MET A 179 11.42 6.94 3.56
N LEU A 180 11.45 6.07 2.56
CA LEU A 180 12.55 5.17 2.22
C LEU A 180 12.87 5.35 0.72
N LEU A 181 14.12 5.57 0.39
CA LEU A 181 14.56 5.86 -0.97
C LEU A 181 15.22 4.66 -1.66
N THR A 182 15.66 3.68 -0.86
CA THR A 182 16.41 2.52 -1.35
C THR A 182 15.85 1.21 -0.83
N ASN A 183 16.13 0.12 -1.54
CA ASN A 183 15.79 -1.23 -1.09
C ASN A 183 16.52 -1.60 0.22
N ASP A 184 17.72 -1.06 0.48
CA ASP A 184 18.44 -1.25 1.75
C ASP A 184 17.62 -0.66 2.92
N GLU A 185 17.13 0.55 2.76
CA GLU A 185 16.29 1.21 3.76
C GLU A 185 14.98 0.46 3.99
N VAL A 186 14.38 -0.12 2.96
CA VAL A 186 13.17 -0.95 3.09
C VAL A 186 13.46 -2.19 3.95
N VAL A 187 14.55 -2.90 3.65
CA VAL A 187 14.96 -4.07 4.43
C VAL A 187 15.24 -3.70 5.88
N ASP A 188 15.98 -2.62 6.12
CA ASP A 188 16.30 -2.16 7.47
C ASP A 188 15.04 -1.70 8.24
N ALA A 189 14.09 -1.06 7.56
CA ALA A 189 12.82 -0.68 8.14
C ALA A 189 11.98 -1.89 8.57
N ILE A 190 11.91 -2.94 7.76
CA ILE A 190 11.20 -4.17 8.11
C ILE A 190 11.88 -4.86 9.31
N LYS A 191 13.23 -4.92 9.35
CA LYS A 191 13.98 -5.48 10.49
C LYS A 191 13.71 -4.73 11.81
N ASN A 192 13.40 -3.44 11.72
CA ASN A 192 13.14 -2.57 12.88
C ASN A 192 11.65 -2.18 12.99
N ILE A 193 10.75 -3.01 12.47
CA ILE A 193 9.34 -2.65 12.29
C ILE A 193 8.63 -2.29 13.61
N ASP A 194 8.97 -2.95 14.72
CA ASP A 194 8.38 -2.66 16.03
C ASP A 194 8.76 -1.25 16.52
N GLN A 195 10.00 -0.81 16.27
CA GLN A 195 10.45 0.54 16.61
C GLN A 195 9.77 1.60 15.76
N ILE A 196 9.56 1.30 14.48
CA ILE A 196 8.84 2.16 13.55
C ILE A 196 7.39 2.29 14.01
N GLN A 197 6.72 1.18 14.28
CA GLN A 197 5.34 1.19 14.77
C GLN A 197 5.19 2.00 16.06
N GLU A 198 6.11 1.87 17.01
CA GLU A 198 6.08 2.65 18.24
C GLU A 198 6.29 4.14 17.99
N LYS A 199 7.22 4.51 17.11
CA LYS A 199 7.51 5.90 16.75
C LYS A 199 6.31 6.61 16.10
N TYR A 200 5.56 5.90 15.24
CA TYR A 200 4.44 6.46 14.47
C TYR A 200 3.06 6.12 15.05
N LYS A 201 2.99 5.61 16.27
CA LYS A 201 1.76 5.17 16.95
C LYS A 201 0.75 6.29 17.24
N VAL A 202 1.17 7.54 17.13
CA VAL A 202 0.39 8.74 17.50
C VAL A 202 -0.45 9.28 16.33
N PHE A 203 -0.35 8.69 15.15
CA PHE A 203 -1.18 9.06 13.99
C PHE A 203 -2.54 8.36 13.99
#